data_b89c7f40bed60764e67c784738338267
#
_entry.id   b89c7f40bed60764e67c784738338267
#
_cell.length_a   1.000
_cell.length_b   1.000
_cell.length_c   1.000
_cell.angle_alpha   90.00
_cell.angle_beta   90.00
_cell.angle_gamma   90.00
#
_symmetry.space_group_name_H-M   'P 1'
#
loop_
_entity.id
_entity.type
_entity.pdbx_description
1 polymer ?
#
loop_
_entity_poly.entity_id
_entity_poly.type
_entity_poly.pdbx_seq_one_letter_code
_entity_poly.pdbx_strand_id
1 'polypeptide(L)'
;AIDVTLIEASKRYYTCFFSNLYLGDFRNYGSIGHNYYGLAVNHGVNMVHEWALSIDNAAKKVKLGSGATVSYDKLVISPGIDLKFESVNGYSAEAQSKMPHAWKSGTQVQLLKNQVKGMKKGGTFVMVPPPNPYRCPPGPYERVSMIAHQFKKSNPTAKIVVLDPKNKFSKQGLFMEGWQKHYPGMIEWISAETHGGIKNINVATMEFETDLDTFKADAASVVPAQKAGQIAINAGVNKGDWCPI
;
A
#
# COMPACT_ATOMS: atom_id res chain seq x y z
N ALA A 1 12.52 18.81 30.84
CA ALA A 1 11.35 18.14 30.19
C ALA A 1 11.45 18.37 28.70
N ILE A 2 11.02 17.41 27.89
CA ILE A 2 10.91 17.55 26.43
C ILE A 2 9.42 17.80 26.13
N ASP A 3 9.14 18.85 25.39
CA ASP A 3 7.81 19.15 24.88
C ASP A 3 7.67 18.55 23.47
N VAL A 4 6.70 17.66 23.28
CA VAL A 4 6.51 16.92 22.03
C VAL A 4 5.25 17.40 21.32
N THR A 5 5.40 17.85 20.07
CA THR A 5 4.28 18.16 19.20
C THR A 5 4.25 17.17 18.02
N LEU A 6 3.14 16.47 17.83
CA LEU A 6 2.91 15.61 16.68
C LEU A 6 1.99 16.31 15.67
N ILE A 7 2.53 16.56 14.48
CA ILE A 7 1.77 17.08 13.33
C ILE A 7 1.33 15.89 12.48
N GLU A 8 0.02 15.62 12.43
CA GLU A 8 -0.56 14.49 11.70
C GLU A 8 -1.91 14.92 11.11
N ALA A 9 -2.02 14.92 9.80
CA ALA A 9 -3.22 15.40 9.11
C ALA A 9 -4.47 14.55 9.43
N SER A 10 -4.30 13.25 9.63
CA SER A 10 -5.39 12.33 9.90
C SER A 10 -5.73 12.28 11.38
N LYS A 11 -7.01 12.35 11.74
CA LYS A 11 -7.47 12.17 13.12
C LYS A 11 -7.45 10.71 13.58
N ARG A 12 -7.26 9.78 12.65
CA ARG A 12 -7.16 8.34 12.93
C ARG A 12 -6.04 7.71 12.14
N TYR A 13 -5.30 6.86 12.80
CA TYR A 13 -4.30 5.99 12.21
C TYR A 13 -4.91 4.62 11.90
N TYR A 14 -4.72 4.11 10.69
CA TYR A 14 -5.11 2.76 10.32
C TYR A 14 -3.86 1.91 10.12
N THR A 15 -3.78 0.78 10.84
CA THR A 15 -2.61 -0.09 10.79
C THR A 15 -2.46 -0.76 9.43
N CYS A 16 -1.38 -0.45 8.73
CA CYS A 16 -1.06 -1.07 7.44
C CYS A 16 -0.81 -2.58 7.59
N PHE A 17 -0.03 -2.96 8.61
CA PHE A 17 0.36 -4.35 8.88
C PHE A 17 -0.81 -5.27 9.28
N PHE A 18 -1.94 -4.74 9.74
CA PHE A 18 -3.17 -5.52 9.98
C PHE A 18 -4.19 -5.42 8.85
N SER A 19 -3.92 -4.63 7.81
CA SER A 19 -4.86 -4.45 6.71
C SER A 19 -5.13 -5.74 5.93
N ASN A 20 -4.14 -6.62 5.80
CA ASN A 20 -4.32 -7.92 5.17
C ASN A 20 -5.23 -8.85 5.99
N LEU A 21 -5.20 -8.79 7.33
CA LEU A 21 -6.14 -9.52 8.18
C LEU A 21 -7.59 -9.02 8.03
N TYR A 22 -7.77 -7.72 7.78
CA TYR A 22 -9.07 -7.19 7.43
C TYR A 22 -9.55 -7.71 6.06
N LEU A 23 -8.68 -7.79 5.06
CA LEU A 23 -9.00 -8.38 3.75
C LEU A 23 -9.41 -9.85 3.91
N GLY A 24 -8.74 -10.61 4.79
CA GLY A 24 -9.02 -12.02 5.08
C GLY A 24 -10.21 -12.30 6.02
N ASP A 25 -10.97 -11.28 6.45
CA ASP A 25 -12.06 -11.37 7.44
C ASP A 25 -11.62 -11.86 8.84
N PHE A 26 -10.33 -11.78 9.18
CA PHE A 26 -9.83 -12.06 10.53
C PHE A 26 -9.98 -10.86 11.48
N ARG A 27 -10.15 -9.65 10.94
CA ARG A 27 -10.39 -8.41 11.68
C ARG A 27 -11.47 -7.58 11.02
N ASN A 28 -12.22 -6.83 11.81
CA ASN A 28 -13.10 -5.79 11.27
C ASN A 28 -12.33 -4.46 11.09
N TYR A 29 -12.86 -3.55 10.26
CA TYR A 29 -12.19 -2.29 9.93
C TYR A 29 -11.99 -1.39 11.15
N GLY A 30 -12.93 -1.37 12.08
CA GLY A 30 -12.83 -0.57 13.31
C GLY A 30 -11.67 -1.00 14.21
N SER A 31 -11.34 -2.31 14.22
CA SER A 31 -10.27 -2.86 15.06
C SER A 31 -8.85 -2.53 14.59
N ILE A 32 -8.69 -2.04 13.37
CA ILE A 32 -7.39 -1.62 12.82
C ILE A 32 -7.22 -0.10 12.79
N GLY A 33 -8.26 0.65 13.25
CA GLY A 33 -8.24 2.10 13.32
C GLY A 33 -8.04 2.60 14.76
N HIS A 34 -7.06 3.46 14.97
CA HIS A 34 -6.70 4.02 16.27
C HIS A 34 -6.74 5.54 16.22
N ASN A 35 -7.06 6.18 17.33
CA ASN A 35 -6.93 7.63 17.50
C ASN A 35 -5.63 7.96 18.24
N TYR A 36 -5.34 9.24 18.35
CA TYR A 36 -4.13 9.73 19.02
C TYR A 36 -4.39 10.20 20.48
N TYR A 37 -5.61 9.98 20.98
CA TYR A 37 -6.02 10.44 22.30
C TYR A 37 -5.09 9.94 23.43
N GLY A 38 -4.67 8.67 23.35
CA GLY A 38 -3.75 8.10 24.32
C GLY A 38 -2.39 8.80 24.36
N LEU A 39 -1.88 9.28 23.21
CA LEU A 39 -0.64 10.05 23.15
C LEU A 39 -0.79 11.39 23.87
N ALA A 40 -1.90 12.08 23.64
CA ALA A 40 -2.17 13.36 24.27
C ALA A 40 -2.36 13.21 25.80
N VAL A 41 -3.25 12.30 26.22
CA VAL A 41 -3.66 12.21 27.64
C VAL A 41 -2.62 11.50 28.52
N ASN A 42 -2.02 10.41 28.03
CA ASN A 42 -1.10 9.61 28.84
C ASN A 42 0.35 10.07 28.75
N HIS A 43 0.71 10.79 27.68
CA HIS A 43 2.11 11.18 27.40
C HIS A 43 2.29 12.69 27.19
N GLY A 44 1.24 13.49 27.27
CA GLY A 44 1.33 14.95 27.15
C GLY A 44 1.74 15.43 25.75
N VAL A 45 1.51 14.63 24.70
CA VAL A 45 1.87 15.00 23.33
C VAL A 45 0.87 16.03 22.80
N ASN A 46 1.37 17.18 22.35
CA ASN A 46 0.54 18.20 21.67
C ASN A 46 0.15 17.71 20.28
N MET A 47 -1.13 17.59 20.00
CA MET A 47 -1.64 17.09 18.73
C MET A 47 -2.03 18.25 17.80
N VAL A 48 -1.45 18.27 16.59
CA VAL A 48 -1.81 19.21 15.53
C VAL A 48 -2.32 18.43 14.34
N HIS A 49 -3.63 18.45 14.12
CA HIS A 49 -4.27 17.72 13.03
C HIS A 49 -4.36 18.57 11.76
N GLU A 50 -3.17 18.81 11.16
CA GLU A 50 -3.02 19.53 9.90
C GLU A 50 -1.93 18.91 9.02
N TRP A 51 -1.93 19.24 7.74
CA TRP A 51 -0.85 18.92 6.82
C TRP A 51 0.38 19.80 7.12
N ALA A 52 1.56 19.19 7.25
CA ALA A 52 2.82 19.89 7.14
C ALA A 52 3.12 20.16 5.65
N LEU A 53 3.14 21.41 5.23
CA LEU A 53 3.33 21.78 3.82
C LEU A 53 4.80 21.97 3.46
N SER A 54 5.57 22.59 4.34
CA SER A 54 7.00 22.84 4.13
C SER A 54 7.75 22.95 5.46
N ILE A 55 9.06 22.75 5.38
CA ILE A 55 9.99 22.86 6.51
C ILE A 55 11.04 23.92 6.14
N ASP A 56 11.16 24.94 6.98
CA ASP A 56 12.26 25.91 6.95
C ASP A 56 13.32 25.45 7.96
N ASN A 57 14.38 24.83 7.46
CA ASN A 57 15.46 24.30 8.28
C ASN A 57 16.29 25.40 8.95
N ALA A 58 16.43 26.56 8.31
CA ALA A 58 17.20 27.68 8.83
C ALA A 58 16.45 28.39 9.96
N ALA A 59 15.17 28.67 9.77
CA ALA A 59 14.30 29.27 10.78
C ALA A 59 13.75 28.26 11.80
N LYS A 60 14.00 26.94 11.62
CA LYS A 60 13.45 25.85 12.43
C LYS A 60 11.94 25.93 12.59
N LYS A 61 11.23 26.03 11.46
CA LYS A 61 9.77 26.13 11.43
C LYS A 61 9.14 25.14 10.46
N VAL A 62 8.02 24.58 10.85
CA VAL A 62 7.13 23.79 9.97
C VAL A 62 5.92 24.64 9.62
N LYS A 63 5.65 24.84 8.33
CA LYS A 63 4.44 25.53 7.84
C LYS A 63 3.30 24.54 7.71
N LEU A 64 2.15 24.90 8.24
CA LEU A 64 0.93 24.09 8.23
C LEU A 64 -0.02 24.47 7.09
N GLY A 65 -1.02 23.61 6.84
CA GLY A 65 -2.05 23.81 5.83
C GLY A 65 -2.89 25.07 6.04
N SER A 66 -3.15 25.46 7.28
CA SER A 66 -3.81 26.72 7.66
C SER A 66 -2.97 27.98 7.39
N GLY A 67 -1.68 27.81 7.10
CA GLY A 67 -0.72 28.91 7.01
C GLY A 67 -0.01 29.22 8.33
N ALA A 68 -0.44 28.66 9.44
CA ALA A 68 0.26 28.74 10.75
C ALA A 68 1.64 28.06 10.68
N THR A 69 2.50 28.38 11.64
CA THR A 69 3.83 27.76 11.76
C THR A 69 4.05 27.19 13.15
N VAL A 70 4.75 26.04 13.22
CA VAL A 70 5.23 25.43 14.46
C VAL A 70 6.74 25.51 14.49
N SER A 71 7.29 26.14 15.52
CA SER A 71 8.75 26.20 15.77
C SER A 71 9.23 24.93 16.47
N TYR A 72 10.49 24.53 16.26
CA TYR A 72 11.07 23.35 16.88
C TYR A 72 12.57 23.55 17.22
N ASP A 73 13.05 22.86 18.25
CA ASP A 73 14.47 22.71 18.53
C ASP A 73 15.06 21.52 17.79
N LYS A 74 14.31 20.41 17.79
CA LYS A 74 14.61 19.16 17.05
C LYS A 74 13.37 18.71 16.29
N LEU A 75 13.58 18.23 15.07
CA LEU A 75 12.51 17.75 14.19
C LEU A 75 12.76 16.30 13.81
N VAL A 76 11.74 15.45 13.97
CA VAL A 76 11.70 14.09 13.43
C VAL A 76 10.73 14.10 12.24
N ILE A 77 11.20 13.68 11.08
CA ILE A 77 10.42 13.62 9.84
C ILE A 77 10.11 12.16 9.52
N SER A 78 8.85 11.75 9.72
CA SER A 78 8.39 10.38 9.49
C SER A 78 7.10 10.34 8.67
N PRO A 79 7.09 10.88 7.43
CA PRO A 79 5.86 11.05 6.63
C PRO A 79 5.36 9.74 6.02
N GLY A 80 6.07 8.64 6.17
CA GLY A 80 5.81 7.39 5.47
C GLY A 80 6.25 7.44 4.01
N ILE A 81 5.52 6.74 3.15
CA ILE A 81 5.82 6.59 1.72
C ILE A 81 4.88 7.41 0.85
N ASP A 82 5.37 7.72 -0.35
CA ASP A 82 4.54 8.09 -1.50
C ASP A 82 4.69 7.07 -2.63
N LEU A 83 3.75 7.12 -3.57
CA LEU A 83 3.67 6.20 -4.70
C LEU A 83 4.06 6.93 -5.99
N LYS A 84 4.86 6.27 -6.80
CA LYS A 84 5.29 6.73 -8.13
C LYS A 84 4.35 6.12 -9.18
N PHE A 85 3.15 6.69 -9.34
CA PHE A 85 2.11 6.14 -10.23
C PHE A 85 2.63 5.94 -11.65
N GLU A 86 3.47 6.85 -12.13
CA GLU A 86 4.13 6.81 -13.43
C GLU A 86 5.08 5.61 -13.62
N SER A 87 5.40 4.88 -12.57
CA SER A 87 6.26 3.69 -12.65
C SER A 87 5.57 2.47 -13.27
N VAL A 88 4.28 2.54 -13.52
CA VAL A 88 3.50 1.49 -14.16
C VAL A 88 2.70 2.09 -15.31
N ASN A 89 3.05 1.72 -16.55
CA ASN A 89 2.40 2.26 -17.75
C ASN A 89 0.89 2.00 -17.76
N GLY A 90 0.12 3.04 -18.08
CA GLY A 90 -1.34 3.00 -18.08
C GLY A 90 -2.00 3.11 -16.70
N TYR A 91 -1.22 3.20 -15.60
CA TYR A 91 -1.74 3.35 -14.25
C TYR A 91 -1.46 4.75 -13.71
N SER A 92 -2.51 5.48 -13.39
CA SER A 92 -2.45 6.85 -12.84
C SER A 92 -2.97 6.92 -11.41
N ALA A 93 -2.87 8.11 -10.79
CA ALA A 93 -3.47 8.34 -9.49
C ALA A 93 -5.00 8.15 -9.49
N GLU A 94 -5.68 8.45 -10.58
CA GLU A 94 -7.13 8.26 -10.75
C GLU A 94 -7.48 6.77 -10.88
N ALA A 95 -6.61 5.99 -11.52
CA ALA A 95 -6.78 4.54 -11.70
C ALA A 95 -6.94 3.78 -10.37
N GLN A 96 -6.41 4.30 -9.25
CA GLN A 96 -6.55 3.71 -7.93
C GLN A 96 -8.01 3.58 -7.46
N SER A 97 -8.94 4.31 -8.07
CA SER A 97 -10.37 4.18 -7.80
C SER A 97 -10.98 2.89 -8.36
N LYS A 98 -10.38 2.33 -9.42
CA LYS A 98 -10.77 1.06 -10.05
C LYS A 98 -9.83 -0.10 -9.68
N MET A 99 -8.53 0.16 -9.60
CA MET A 99 -7.50 -0.81 -9.26
C MET A 99 -6.74 -0.32 -8.02
N PRO A 100 -7.29 -0.47 -6.80
CA PRO A 100 -6.69 0.11 -5.60
C PRO A 100 -5.30 -0.47 -5.32
N HIS A 101 -4.35 0.41 -5.00
CA HIS A 101 -3.07 -0.03 -4.45
C HIS A 101 -3.23 -0.59 -3.04
N ALA A 102 -4.15 -0.04 -2.23
CA ALA A 102 -4.41 -0.42 -0.84
C ALA A 102 -3.12 -0.57 0.01
N TRP A 103 -2.09 0.24 -0.32
CA TRP A 103 -0.77 0.23 0.36
C TRP A 103 -0.62 1.36 1.38
N LYS A 104 -1.39 2.43 1.21
CA LYS A 104 -1.72 3.38 2.26
C LYS A 104 -3.05 2.94 2.86
N SER A 105 -3.09 2.71 4.18
CA SER A 105 -4.28 2.22 4.88
C SER A 105 -5.43 3.24 4.83
N GLY A 106 -6.63 2.76 5.04
CA GLY A 106 -7.85 3.58 5.01
C GLY A 106 -8.81 3.13 3.92
N THR A 107 -9.42 4.07 3.20
CA THR A 107 -10.48 3.81 2.21
C THR A 107 -10.05 2.89 1.07
N GLN A 108 -8.78 2.92 0.68
CA GLN A 108 -8.23 2.03 -0.35
C GLN A 108 -8.37 0.54 0.01
N VAL A 109 -8.17 0.19 1.28
CA VAL A 109 -8.29 -1.20 1.75
C VAL A 109 -9.76 -1.63 1.77
N GLN A 110 -10.68 -0.72 2.14
CA GLN A 110 -12.13 -0.99 2.07
C GLN A 110 -12.59 -1.18 0.63
N LEU A 111 -12.12 -0.34 -0.29
CA LEU A 111 -12.41 -0.46 -1.72
C LEU A 111 -11.97 -1.81 -2.25
N LEU A 112 -10.72 -2.21 -1.99
CA LEU A 112 -10.20 -3.50 -2.40
C LEU A 112 -11.04 -4.66 -1.85
N LYS A 113 -11.39 -4.62 -0.56
CA LYS A 113 -12.22 -5.66 0.06
C LYS A 113 -13.59 -5.78 -0.60
N ASN A 114 -14.23 -4.64 -0.89
CA ASN A 114 -15.53 -4.63 -1.55
C ASN A 114 -15.44 -5.22 -2.96
N GLN A 115 -14.40 -4.90 -3.72
CA GLN A 115 -14.18 -5.47 -5.05
C GLN A 115 -13.95 -6.98 -4.99
N VAL A 116 -13.10 -7.45 -4.07
CA VAL A 116 -12.84 -8.88 -3.87
C VAL A 116 -14.12 -9.63 -3.50
N LYS A 117 -14.95 -9.06 -2.62
CA LYS A 117 -16.23 -9.66 -2.22
C LYS A 117 -17.29 -9.63 -3.33
N GLY A 118 -17.29 -8.59 -4.15
CA GLY A 118 -18.21 -8.41 -5.28
C GLY A 118 -17.78 -9.12 -6.56
N MET A 119 -16.65 -9.81 -6.57
CA MET A 119 -16.15 -10.47 -7.77
C MET A 119 -17.08 -11.62 -8.20
N LYS A 120 -17.32 -11.74 -9.50
CA LYS A 120 -18.15 -12.82 -10.06
C LYS A 120 -17.58 -14.20 -9.74
N LYS A 121 -18.42 -15.23 -9.74
CA LYS A 121 -17.96 -16.62 -9.56
C LYS A 121 -16.97 -17.01 -10.66
N GLY A 122 -15.87 -17.63 -10.28
CA GLY A 122 -14.79 -18.02 -11.18
C GLY A 122 -13.99 -16.86 -11.76
N GLY A 123 -14.19 -15.64 -11.26
CA GLY A 123 -13.46 -14.45 -11.70
C GLY A 123 -11.97 -14.47 -11.37
N THR A 124 -11.20 -13.57 -12.00
CA THR A 124 -9.76 -13.45 -11.83
C THR A 124 -9.40 -12.19 -11.05
N PHE A 125 -8.64 -12.35 -9.98
CA PHE A 125 -8.00 -11.26 -9.26
C PHE A 125 -6.55 -11.12 -9.73
N VAL A 126 -6.14 -9.91 -10.13
CA VAL A 126 -4.74 -9.64 -10.50
C VAL A 126 -4.06 -8.80 -9.42
N MET A 127 -2.90 -9.27 -8.95
CA MET A 127 -2.00 -8.54 -8.06
C MET A 127 -0.75 -8.12 -8.80
N VAL A 128 -0.44 -6.83 -8.81
CA VAL A 128 0.84 -6.28 -9.25
C VAL A 128 1.59 -5.78 -8.01
N PRO A 129 2.59 -6.54 -7.53
CA PRO A 129 3.47 -6.09 -6.44
C PRO A 129 4.35 -4.91 -6.88
N PRO A 130 4.86 -4.11 -5.94
CA PRO A 130 5.82 -3.05 -6.27
C PRO A 130 7.21 -3.63 -6.58
N PRO A 131 8.04 -2.94 -7.40
CA PRO A 131 9.45 -3.25 -7.53
C PRO A 131 10.22 -2.87 -6.25
N ASN A 132 11.41 -3.45 -6.07
CA ASN A 132 12.31 -3.09 -4.97
C ASN A 132 12.95 -1.70 -5.18
N PRO A 133 13.26 -0.94 -4.10
CA PRO A 133 12.89 -1.20 -2.70
C PRO A 133 11.48 -0.71 -2.37
N TYR A 134 10.80 -1.39 -1.45
CA TYR A 134 9.47 -0.97 -1.00
C TYR A 134 9.19 -1.36 0.46
N ARG A 135 8.22 -0.70 1.08
CA ARG A 135 7.78 -0.98 2.44
C ARG A 135 7.04 -2.32 2.50
N CYS A 136 7.37 -3.16 3.51
CA CYS A 136 6.71 -4.43 3.78
C CYS A 136 6.90 -5.48 2.69
N PRO A 137 8.13 -6.01 2.48
CA PRO A 137 8.42 -6.96 1.41
C PRO A 137 7.53 -8.21 1.33
N PRO A 138 7.06 -8.84 2.41
CA PRO A 138 6.12 -9.98 2.30
C PRO A 138 4.66 -9.56 2.05
N GLY A 139 4.32 -8.28 2.22
CA GLY A 139 2.94 -7.77 2.22
C GLY A 139 2.10 -8.10 1.00
N PRO A 140 2.59 -8.05 -0.26
CA PRO A 140 1.82 -8.42 -1.44
C PRO A 140 1.39 -9.89 -1.43
N TYR A 141 2.28 -10.77 -1.00
CA TYR A 141 2.07 -12.23 -0.99
C TYR A 141 1.18 -12.66 0.20
N GLU A 142 1.29 -11.96 1.32
CA GLU A 142 0.33 -12.03 2.42
C GLU A 142 -1.08 -11.62 1.96
N ARG A 143 -1.19 -10.53 1.22
CA ARG A 143 -2.46 -10.05 0.64
C ARG A 143 -3.09 -11.11 -0.24
N VAL A 144 -2.32 -11.69 -1.15
CA VAL A 144 -2.74 -12.79 -2.01
C VAL A 144 -3.23 -13.98 -1.18
N SER A 145 -2.49 -14.36 -0.13
CA SER A 145 -2.88 -15.44 0.77
C SER A 145 -4.21 -15.16 1.50
N MET A 146 -4.43 -13.92 1.95
CA MET A 146 -5.67 -13.53 2.63
C MET A 146 -6.86 -13.47 1.68
N ILE A 147 -6.66 -13.03 0.44
CA ILE A 147 -7.68 -13.06 -0.61
C ILE A 147 -8.01 -14.49 -1.01
N ALA A 148 -6.99 -15.36 -1.17
CA ALA A 148 -7.20 -16.78 -1.43
C ALA A 148 -7.98 -17.47 -0.30
N HIS A 149 -7.74 -17.09 0.96
CA HIS A 149 -8.51 -17.57 2.10
C HIS A 149 -10.00 -17.19 2.00
N GLN A 150 -10.30 -15.98 1.55
CA GLN A 150 -11.67 -15.53 1.26
C GLN A 150 -12.28 -16.35 0.12
N PHE A 151 -11.58 -16.48 -1.00
CA PHE A 151 -12.06 -17.20 -2.17
C PHE A 151 -12.32 -18.67 -1.88
N LYS A 152 -11.47 -19.32 -1.11
CA LYS A 152 -11.69 -20.72 -0.69
C LYS A 152 -13.07 -20.95 -0.06
N LYS A 153 -13.61 -19.93 0.63
CA LYS A 153 -14.91 -19.99 1.28
C LYS A 153 -16.07 -19.50 0.39
N SER A 154 -15.86 -18.41 -0.33
CA SER A 154 -16.93 -17.67 -1.00
C SER A 154 -16.94 -17.82 -2.53
N ASN A 155 -15.78 -18.11 -3.14
CA ASN A 155 -15.60 -18.20 -4.60
C ASN A 155 -14.49 -19.20 -4.96
N PRO A 156 -14.66 -20.51 -4.66
CA PRO A 156 -13.57 -21.49 -4.74
C PRO A 156 -13.04 -21.75 -6.15
N THR A 157 -13.74 -21.31 -7.18
CA THR A 157 -13.30 -21.40 -8.60
C THR A 157 -12.58 -20.13 -9.07
N ALA A 158 -12.50 -19.10 -8.24
CA ALA A 158 -11.75 -17.88 -8.57
C ALA A 158 -10.25 -18.16 -8.73
N LYS A 159 -9.60 -17.33 -9.53
CA LYS A 159 -8.16 -17.36 -9.76
C LYS A 159 -7.48 -16.09 -9.25
N ILE A 160 -6.24 -16.22 -8.84
CA ILE A 160 -5.37 -15.12 -8.46
C ILE A 160 -4.11 -15.20 -9.32
N VAL A 161 -3.85 -14.16 -10.09
CA VAL A 161 -2.63 -14.01 -10.88
C VAL A 161 -1.77 -12.92 -10.25
N VAL A 162 -0.51 -13.23 -9.98
CA VAL A 162 0.47 -12.27 -9.48
C VAL A 162 1.45 -11.97 -10.58
N LEU A 163 1.36 -10.78 -11.18
CA LEU A 163 2.32 -10.28 -12.18
C LEU A 163 3.43 -9.52 -11.45
N ASP A 164 4.48 -10.25 -11.10
CA ASP A 164 5.52 -9.71 -10.23
C ASP A 164 6.63 -9.03 -11.06
N PRO A 165 6.95 -7.74 -10.86
CA PRO A 165 8.07 -7.08 -11.53
C PRO A 165 9.44 -7.57 -11.06
N LYS A 166 9.49 -8.65 -10.30
CA LYS A 166 10.71 -9.28 -9.73
C LYS A 166 10.76 -10.76 -10.08
N ASN A 167 11.98 -11.31 -10.11
CA ASN A 167 12.22 -12.75 -10.32
C ASN A 167 12.22 -13.55 -9.03
N LYS A 168 12.27 -12.86 -7.88
CA LYS A 168 12.24 -13.44 -6.54
C LYS A 168 11.53 -12.50 -5.58
N PHE A 169 10.96 -13.07 -4.51
CA PHE A 169 10.33 -12.28 -3.47
C PHE A 169 10.63 -12.79 -2.06
N SER A 170 10.37 -11.94 -1.06
CA SER A 170 10.67 -12.23 0.34
C SER A 170 9.87 -13.43 0.85
N LYS A 171 10.57 -14.42 1.43
CA LYS A 171 9.97 -15.64 1.98
C LYS A 171 9.26 -16.52 0.94
N GLN A 172 9.67 -16.45 -0.32
CA GLN A 172 9.03 -17.13 -1.46
C GLN A 172 8.76 -18.62 -1.19
N GLY A 173 9.75 -19.37 -0.72
CA GLY A 173 9.59 -20.81 -0.45
C GLY A 173 8.42 -21.11 0.49
N LEU A 174 8.30 -20.34 1.59
CA LEU A 174 7.20 -20.51 2.57
C LEU A 174 5.84 -20.18 1.98
N PHE A 175 5.74 -19.11 1.18
CA PHE A 175 4.49 -18.76 0.51
C PHE A 175 4.08 -19.79 -0.52
N MET A 176 5.00 -20.23 -1.38
CA MET A 176 4.72 -21.23 -2.42
C MET A 176 4.27 -22.57 -1.81
N GLU A 177 4.94 -23.04 -0.75
CA GLU A 177 4.54 -24.22 0.00
C GLU A 177 3.14 -24.06 0.60
N GLY A 178 2.89 -22.91 1.27
CA GLY A 178 1.60 -22.61 1.87
C GLY A 178 0.48 -22.53 0.82
N TRP A 179 0.71 -21.92 -0.33
CA TRP A 179 -0.28 -21.85 -1.41
C TRP A 179 -0.58 -23.22 -2.00
N GLN A 180 0.45 -24.03 -2.27
CA GLN A 180 0.25 -25.38 -2.76
C GLN A 180 -0.55 -26.23 -1.78
N LYS A 181 -0.28 -26.10 -0.49
CA LYS A 181 -0.96 -26.88 0.57
C LYS A 181 -2.41 -26.43 0.82
N HIS A 182 -2.67 -25.12 0.83
CA HIS A 182 -3.95 -24.58 1.28
C HIS A 182 -4.86 -24.09 0.18
N TYR A 183 -4.30 -23.71 -0.98
CA TYR A 183 -5.00 -23.10 -2.13
C TYR A 183 -4.52 -23.70 -3.45
N PRO A 184 -4.49 -25.06 -3.60
CA PRO A 184 -3.93 -25.71 -4.78
C PRO A 184 -4.64 -25.24 -6.07
N GLY A 185 -3.85 -24.78 -7.05
CA GLY A 185 -4.35 -24.32 -8.35
C GLY A 185 -5.14 -23.01 -8.34
N MET A 186 -5.22 -22.29 -7.21
CA MET A 186 -5.92 -21.00 -7.12
C MET A 186 -4.99 -19.81 -7.40
N ILE A 187 -3.71 -19.89 -7.02
CA ILE A 187 -2.75 -18.81 -7.10
C ILE A 187 -1.67 -19.16 -8.12
N GLU A 188 -1.49 -18.27 -9.08
CA GLU A 188 -0.41 -18.34 -10.06
C GLU A 188 0.50 -17.11 -9.87
N TRP A 189 1.78 -17.35 -9.57
CA TRP A 189 2.79 -16.31 -9.51
C TRP A 189 3.66 -16.37 -10.75
N ILE A 190 3.74 -15.25 -11.47
CA ILE A 190 4.47 -15.10 -12.72
C ILE A 190 5.57 -14.06 -12.51
N SER A 191 6.84 -14.48 -12.68
CA SER A 191 8.00 -13.60 -12.50
C SER A 191 8.16 -12.62 -13.65
N ALA A 192 8.93 -11.55 -13.39
CA ALA A 192 9.29 -10.58 -14.42
C ALA A 192 9.95 -11.23 -15.64
N GLU A 193 10.82 -12.20 -15.42
CA GLU A 193 11.50 -12.95 -16.49
C GLU A 193 10.49 -13.76 -17.32
N THR A 194 9.45 -14.30 -16.70
CA THR A 194 8.43 -15.09 -17.41
C THR A 194 7.46 -14.22 -18.19
N HIS A 195 6.94 -13.13 -17.60
CA HIS A 195 5.95 -12.29 -18.30
C HIS A 195 6.58 -11.12 -19.08
N GLY A 196 7.90 -10.91 -19.01
CA GLY A 196 8.63 -9.89 -19.78
C GLY A 196 8.37 -8.43 -19.36
N GLY A 197 7.64 -8.22 -18.27
CA GLY A 197 7.22 -6.91 -17.78
C GLY A 197 5.79 -6.52 -18.20
N ILE A 198 5.21 -5.60 -17.46
CA ILE A 198 3.90 -5.01 -17.80
C ILE A 198 4.13 -3.89 -18.79
N LYS A 199 3.64 -4.05 -20.02
CA LYS A 199 3.74 -3.06 -21.09
C LYS A 199 2.75 -1.91 -20.91
N ASN A 200 1.51 -2.28 -20.54
CA ASN A 200 0.43 -1.34 -20.36
C ASN A 200 -0.65 -1.91 -19.46
N ILE A 201 -1.33 -1.03 -18.72
CA ILE A 201 -2.57 -1.36 -18.01
C ILE A 201 -3.70 -0.55 -18.64
N ASN A 202 -4.69 -1.25 -19.19
CA ASN A 202 -5.94 -0.63 -19.60
C ASN A 202 -6.93 -0.66 -18.43
N VAL A 203 -7.05 0.44 -17.72
CA VAL A 203 -7.91 0.57 -16.53
C VAL A 203 -9.40 0.47 -16.91
N ALA A 204 -9.79 0.87 -18.11
CA ALA A 204 -11.18 0.82 -18.55
C ALA A 204 -11.67 -0.62 -18.75
N THR A 205 -10.85 -1.46 -19.39
CA THR A 205 -11.13 -2.87 -19.69
C THR A 205 -10.62 -3.85 -18.64
N MET A 206 -9.86 -3.36 -17.63
CA MET A 206 -9.20 -4.17 -16.59
C MET A 206 -8.19 -5.17 -17.17
N GLU A 207 -7.43 -4.77 -18.19
CA GLU A 207 -6.46 -5.61 -18.89
C GLU A 207 -5.02 -5.21 -18.58
N PHE A 208 -4.16 -6.21 -18.45
CA PHE A 208 -2.73 -6.11 -18.17
C PHE A 208 -1.96 -6.74 -19.34
N GLU A 209 -1.40 -5.91 -20.21
CA GLU A 209 -0.60 -6.34 -21.35
C GLU A 209 0.85 -6.61 -20.90
N THR A 210 1.36 -7.78 -21.25
CA THR A 210 2.74 -8.22 -20.99
C THR A 210 3.36 -8.79 -22.27
N ASP A 211 4.65 -9.16 -22.24
CA ASP A 211 5.26 -9.87 -23.37
C ASP A 211 4.73 -11.29 -23.53
N LEU A 212 4.25 -11.91 -22.44
CA LEU A 212 3.73 -13.27 -22.46
C LEU A 212 2.29 -13.32 -22.97
N ASP A 213 1.41 -12.50 -22.41
CA ASP A 213 -0.02 -12.54 -22.68
C ASP A 213 -0.71 -11.25 -22.19
N THR A 214 -2.01 -11.12 -22.49
CA THR A 214 -2.89 -10.09 -21.90
C THR A 214 -3.79 -10.73 -20.86
N PHE A 215 -3.59 -10.32 -19.60
CA PHE A 215 -4.37 -10.80 -18.46
C PHE A 215 -5.55 -9.89 -18.19
N LYS A 216 -6.74 -10.45 -18.12
CA LYS A 216 -7.97 -9.72 -17.79
C LYS A 216 -8.38 -9.97 -16.35
N ALA A 217 -8.60 -8.90 -15.59
CA ALA A 217 -9.02 -8.96 -14.20
C ALA A 217 -10.50 -8.63 -14.03
N ASP A 218 -11.16 -9.25 -13.05
CA ASP A 218 -12.45 -8.84 -12.52
C ASP A 218 -12.31 -7.93 -11.30
N ALA A 219 -11.18 -8.07 -10.58
CA ALA A 219 -10.72 -7.15 -9.55
C ALA A 219 -9.18 -7.13 -9.55
N ALA A 220 -8.56 -6.04 -9.15
CA ALA A 220 -7.10 -5.93 -9.15
C ALA A 220 -6.57 -5.07 -8.01
N SER A 221 -5.33 -5.33 -7.60
CA SER A 221 -4.55 -4.45 -6.73
C SER A 221 -3.22 -4.17 -7.40
N VAL A 222 -2.99 -2.91 -7.77
CA VAL A 222 -1.75 -2.46 -8.41
C VAL A 222 -0.99 -1.57 -7.44
N VAL A 223 0.22 -1.98 -7.06
CA VAL A 223 1.08 -1.20 -6.16
C VAL A 223 2.27 -0.65 -6.93
N PRO A 224 2.31 0.66 -7.24
CA PRO A 224 3.43 1.28 -7.92
C PRO A 224 4.72 1.26 -7.09
N ALA A 225 5.83 1.63 -7.72
CA ALA A 225 7.08 1.93 -7.03
C ALA A 225 6.86 2.98 -5.93
N GLN A 226 7.71 2.96 -4.92
CA GLN A 226 7.58 3.79 -3.74
C GLN A 226 8.75 4.77 -3.60
N LYS A 227 8.50 5.86 -2.91
CA LYS A 227 9.50 6.85 -2.49
C LYS A 227 9.18 7.36 -1.09
N ALA A 228 10.09 8.10 -0.48
CA ALA A 228 9.82 8.84 0.75
C ALA A 228 8.66 9.82 0.55
N GLY A 229 7.90 10.08 1.62
CA GLY A 229 6.82 11.06 1.58
C GLY A 229 7.31 12.44 1.14
N GLN A 230 6.51 13.14 0.33
CA GLN A 230 6.91 14.36 -0.38
C GLN A 230 7.48 15.45 0.52
N ILE A 231 7.00 15.57 1.76
CA ILE A 231 7.52 16.57 2.72
C ILE A 231 9.00 16.34 3.07
N ALA A 232 9.45 15.08 3.13
CA ALA A 232 10.86 14.76 3.38
C ALA A 232 11.73 15.11 2.17
N ILE A 233 11.21 14.89 0.96
CA ILE A 233 11.87 15.28 -0.29
C ILE A 233 11.98 16.82 -0.37
N ASN A 234 10.90 17.54 -0.07
CA ASN A 234 10.87 19.00 -0.06
C ASN A 234 11.80 19.61 1.00
N ALA A 235 12.03 18.90 2.11
CA ALA A 235 12.98 19.30 3.16
C ALA A 235 14.44 19.02 2.79
N GLY A 236 14.72 18.35 1.66
CA GLY A 236 16.07 18.03 1.20
C GLY A 236 16.80 16.96 2.02
N VAL A 237 16.06 16.11 2.75
CA VAL A 237 16.65 15.07 3.61
C VAL A 237 16.70 13.70 2.93
N ASN A 238 16.30 13.61 1.66
CA ASN A 238 16.36 12.39 0.85
C ASN A 238 17.67 12.29 0.05
N LYS A 239 18.03 11.04 -0.29
CA LYS A 239 19.05 10.72 -1.30
C LYS A 239 18.41 9.75 -2.30
N GLY A 240 18.16 10.24 -3.53
CA GLY A 240 17.32 9.52 -4.48
C GLY A 240 15.86 9.44 -3.98
N ASP A 241 15.25 8.28 -4.07
CA ASP A 241 13.85 8.08 -3.65
C ASP A 241 13.67 7.93 -2.11
N TRP A 242 14.73 7.78 -1.32
CA TRP A 242 14.66 7.45 0.10
C TRP A 242 15.49 8.37 0.98
N CYS A 243 15.11 8.47 2.26
CA CYS A 243 15.90 9.17 3.26
C CYS A 243 16.97 8.22 3.82
N PRO A 244 18.26 8.61 3.82
CA PRO A 244 19.29 7.86 4.52
C PRO A 244 19.08 7.98 6.05
N ILE A 245 19.40 6.91 6.76
CA ILE A 245 19.39 6.83 8.23
C ILE A 245 20.75 6.36 8.72
#